data_d436d746677809e4757f82c992f114c8
#
_entry.id   d436d746677809e4757f82c992f114c8
#
_cell.length_a   1.000
_cell.length_b   1.000
_cell.length_c   1.000
_cell.angle_alpha   90.00
_cell.angle_beta   90.00
_cell.angle_gamma   90.00
#
_symmetry.space_group_name_H-M   'P 1'
#
loop_
_entity.id
_entity.type
_entity.pdbx_description
1 polymer ?
#
loop_
_entity_poly.entity_id
_entity_poly.type
_entity_poly.pdbx_seq_one_letter_code
_entity_poly.pdbx_strand_id
1 'polypeptide(L)'
;ALSDDLEKLIEDINPDFLINCIGLIKPEINEESNKSIKKALEVNSFFPLKISNLASEYDFKFIQIGTDCVFSGITGEYLESSFQDAIDIYGKSKIGGEAVNLNKYVLRGSIVGPEVGQGKSLLNWFLSQNKGKVNGFIDHKWNGITTLNFAKIVHGMIKTNNFKNNIQHVVPKDEVSKYDLLLYFKKFFGVDVKIEKIISEHAVNRTLKTENEDANKTLW
;
A
#
# COMPACT_ATOMS: atom_id res chain seq x y z
N ALA A 1 -15.93 -4.14 -11.04
CA ALA A 1 -14.88 -5.15 -10.84
C ALA A 1 -15.42 -6.49 -10.34
N LEU A 2 -16.19 -6.53 -9.25
CA LEU A 2 -16.75 -7.80 -8.72
C LEU A 2 -17.88 -8.37 -9.59
N SER A 3 -18.59 -7.53 -10.33
CA SER A 3 -19.70 -7.88 -11.21
C SER A 3 -19.32 -8.05 -12.67
N ASP A 4 -18.09 -7.69 -13.04
CA ASP A 4 -17.63 -7.74 -14.41
C ASP A 4 -17.24 -9.18 -14.81
N ASP A 5 -17.43 -9.53 -16.04
CA ASP A 5 -16.96 -10.80 -16.59
C ASP A 5 -15.44 -10.70 -16.85
N LEU A 6 -14.67 -10.98 -15.79
CA LEU A 6 -13.21 -10.90 -15.84
C LEU A 6 -12.59 -11.98 -16.74
N GLU A 7 -13.20 -13.15 -16.82
CA GLU A 7 -12.72 -14.25 -17.65
C GLU A 7 -12.76 -13.83 -19.11
N LYS A 8 -13.91 -13.37 -19.58
CA LYS A 8 -14.06 -12.88 -20.94
C LYS A 8 -13.11 -11.72 -21.25
N LEU A 9 -12.92 -10.78 -20.32
CA LEU A 9 -11.99 -9.67 -20.49
C LEU A 9 -10.53 -10.16 -20.61
N ILE A 10 -10.15 -11.15 -19.82
CA ILE A 10 -8.82 -11.77 -19.87
C ILE A 10 -8.62 -12.53 -21.19
N GLU A 11 -9.62 -13.31 -21.62
CA GLU A 11 -9.59 -14.00 -22.92
C GLU A 11 -9.45 -13.02 -24.08
N ASP A 12 -10.24 -11.94 -24.09
CA ASP A 12 -10.23 -10.94 -25.17
C ASP A 12 -8.90 -10.16 -25.24
N ILE A 13 -8.27 -9.87 -24.09
CA ILE A 13 -7.02 -9.08 -24.00
C ILE A 13 -5.78 -9.97 -24.08
N ASN A 14 -5.83 -11.18 -23.53
CA ASN A 14 -4.70 -12.11 -23.38
C ASN A 14 -3.44 -11.42 -22.78
N PRO A 15 -3.49 -10.90 -21.55
CA PRO A 15 -2.43 -10.08 -20.99
C PRO A 15 -1.24 -10.93 -20.51
N ASP A 16 0.00 -10.46 -20.68
CA ASP A 16 1.17 -11.04 -20.02
C ASP A 16 1.19 -10.71 -18.50
N PHE A 17 0.68 -9.53 -18.14
CA PHE A 17 0.64 -9.02 -16.76
C PHE A 17 -0.70 -8.36 -16.46
N LEU A 18 -1.24 -8.64 -15.27
CA LEU A 18 -2.37 -7.93 -14.70
C LEU A 18 -1.95 -7.30 -13.37
N ILE A 19 -2.17 -5.98 -13.22
CA ILE A 19 -1.84 -5.26 -11.99
C ILE A 19 -3.14 -4.87 -11.30
N ASN A 20 -3.37 -5.34 -10.07
CA ASN A 20 -4.51 -4.92 -9.27
C ASN A 20 -4.19 -3.70 -8.41
N CYS A 21 -4.70 -2.55 -8.82
CA CYS A 21 -4.65 -1.30 -8.06
C CYS A 21 -5.95 -1.03 -7.29
N ILE A 22 -6.92 -1.97 -7.30
CA ILE A 22 -8.21 -1.81 -6.62
C ILE A 22 -8.07 -2.22 -5.17
N GLY A 23 -8.61 -1.41 -4.28
CA GLY A 23 -8.70 -1.71 -2.85
C GLY A 23 -9.54 -0.68 -2.10
N LEU A 24 -10.23 -1.10 -1.05
CA LEU A 24 -10.83 -0.19 -0.08
C LEU A 24 -9.76 0.18 0.94
N ILE A 25 -9.61 1.47 1.19
CA ILE A 25 -8.66 2.02 2.15
C ILE A 25 -9.30 2.19 3.54
N LYS A 26 -8.47 2.29 4.58
CA LYS A 26 -8.94 2.38 5.97
C LYS A 26 -10.03 3.44 6.22
N PRO A 27 -9.96 4.68 5.69
CA PRO A 27 -11.02 5.70 5.90
C PRO A 27 -12.38 5.36 5.27
N GLU A 28 -12.45 4.34 4.41
CA GLU A 28 -13.68 3.91 3.74
C GLU A 28 -14.34 2.71 4.45
N ILE A 29 -13.69 2.16 5.48
CA ILE A 29 -14.14 0.98 6.21
C ILE A 29 -14.70 1.41 7.56
N ASN A 30 -16.00 1.17 7.77
CA ASN A 30 -16.64 1.28 9.08
C ASN A 30 -16.61 -0.09 9.76
N GLU A 31 -15.78 -0.23 10.80
CA GLU A 31 -15.56 -1.48 11.53
C GLU A 31 -16.75 -1.89 12.42
N GLU A 32 -17.70 -0.99 12.66
CA GLU A 32 -18.94 -1.29 13.38
C GLU A 32 -20.06 -1.80 12.44
N SER A 33 -19.85 -1.77 11.13
CA SER A 33 -20.83 -2.16 10.12
C SER A 33 -20.46 -3.47 9.44
N ASN A 34 -21.20 -4.53 9.70
CA ASN A 34 -21.05 -5.83 9.02
C ASN A 34 -21.09 -5.70 7.49
N LYS A 35 -21.90 -4.78 6.95
CA LYS A 35 -21.97 -4.51 5.51
C LYS A 35 -20.64 -3.91 5.00
N SER A 36 -20.03 -3.01 5.77
CA SER A 36 -18.76 -2.40 5.41
C SER A 36 -17.61 -3.40 5.52
N ILE A 37 -17.60 -4.22 6.58
CA ILE A 37 -16.62 -5.30 6.77
C ILE A 37 -16.71 -6.30 5.60
N LYS A 38 -17.93 -6.77 5.26
CA LYS A 38 -18.15 -7.66 4.13
C LYS A 38 -17.57 -7.07 2.84
N LYS A 39 -17.88 -5.80 2.54
CA LYS A 39 -17.35 -5.10 1.35
C LYS A 39 -15.83 -5.04 1.36
N ALA A 40 -15.21 -4.80 2.50
CA ALA A 40 -13.74 -4.79 2.63
C ALA A 40 -13.15 -6.16 2.30
N LEU A 41 -13.72 -7.24 2.80
CA LEU A 41 -13.30 -8.62 2.50
C LEU A 41 -13.52 -8.96 1.02
N GLU A 42 -14.66 -8.58 0.43
CA GLU A 42 -14.95 -8.82 -0.98
C GLU A 42 -13.91 -8.14 -1.89
N VAL A 43 -13.57 -6.87 -1.61
CA VAL A 43 -12.67 -6.09 -2.45
C VAL A 43 -11.20 -6.38 -2.17
N ASN A 44 -10.80 -6.48 -0.89
CA ASN A 44 -9.40 -6.59 -0.51
C ASN A 44 -8.91 -8.04 -0.42
N SER A 45 -9.81 -9.03 -0.24
CA SER A 45 -9.46 -10.44 -0.11
C SER A 45 -9.97 -11.27 -1.30
N PHE A 46 -11.29 -11.40 -1.46
CA PHE A 46 -11.86 -12.30 -2.45
C PHE A 46 -11.57 -11.90 -3.90
N PHE A 47 -11.57 -10.60 -4.20
CA PHE A 47 -11.27 -10.14 -5.55
C PHE A 47 -9.82 -10.46 -5.99
N PRO A 48 -8.77 -10.16 -5.19
CA PRO A 48 -7.41 -10.62 -5.51
C PRO A 48 -7.27 -12.13 -5.61
N LEU A 49 -7.98 -12.91 -4.80
CA LEU A 49 -7.97 -14.38 -4.89
C LEU A 49 -8.60 -14.87 -6.20
N LYS A 50 -9.72 -14.26 -6.62
CA LYS A 50 -10.33 -14.57 -7.92
C LYS A 50 -9.34 -14.32 -9.07
N ILE A 51 -8.68 -13.16 -9.10
CA ILE A 51 -7.69 -12.85 -10.14
C ILE A 51 -6.51 -13.82 -10.07
N SER A 52 -6.07 -14.19 -8.87
CA SER A 52 -4.97 -15.14 -8.68
C SER A 52 -5.28 -16.53 -9.27
N ASN A 53 -6.51 -16.99 -9.15
CA ASN A 53 -6.95 -18.25 -9.79
C ASN A 53 -6.95 -18.13 -11.31
N LEU A 54 -7.50 -17.03 -11.85
CA LEU A 54 -7.48 -16.77 -13.29
C LEU A 54 -6.04 -16.64 -13.83
N ALA A 55 -5.12 -16.06 -13.07
CA ALA A 55 -3.71 -15.96 -13.45
C ALA A 55 -3.05 -17.34 -13.63
N SER A 56 -3.46 -18.33 -12.82
CA SER A 56 -2.98 -19.70 -12.98
C SER A 56 -3.65 -20.44 -14.12
N GLU A 57 -4.92 -20.14 -14.42
CA GLU A 57 -5.70 -20.77 -15.48
C GLU A 57 -5.30 -20.26 -16.86
N TYR A 58 -5.10 -18.93 -17.00
CA TYR A 58 -4.80 -18.26 -18.27
C TYR A 58 -3.31 -17.91 -18.45
N ASP A 59 -2.43 -18.39 -17.55
CA ASP A 59 -0.96 -18.27 -17.61
C ASP A 59 -0.43 -16.83 -17.76
N PHE A 60 -1.01 -15.87 -17.01
CA PHE A 60 -0.46 -14.51 -16.88
C PHE A 60 0.10 -14.24 -15.49
N LYS A 61 0.96 -13.25 -15.39
CA LYS A 61 1.50 -12.81 -14.08
C LYS A 61 0.59 -11.80 -13.43
N PHE A 62 0.20 -12.06 -12.19
CA PHE A 62 -0.65 -11.19 -11.41
C PHE A 62 0.16 -10.42 -10.37
N ILE A 63 0.14 -9.09 -10.43
CA ILE A 63 0.79 -8.20 -9.47
C ILE A 63 -0.29 -7.58 -8.57
N GLN A 64 -0.25 -7.92 -7.29
CA GLN A 64 -1.11 -7.34 -6.25
C GLN A 64 -0.38 -6.23 -5.52
N ILE A 65 -0.96 -5.05 -5.48
CA ILE A 65 -0.44 -3.96 -4.64
C ILE A 65 -0.81 -4.23 -3.18
N GLY A 66 0.23 -4.53 -2.38
CA GLY A 66 0.16 -4.78 -0.95
C GLY A 66 0.28 -3.49 -0.12
N THR A 67 0.41 -3.66 1.21
CA THR A 67 0.50 -2.55 2.17
C THR A 67 1.33 -2.94 3.39
N ASP A 68 1.97 -1.97 4.03
CA ASP A 68 2.60 -2.08 5.35
C ASP A 68 1.57 -2.30 6.49
N CYS A 69 0.30 -1.95 6.26
CA CYS A 69 -0.78 -2.10 7.24
C CYS A 69 -1.18 -3.56 7.52
N VAL A 70 -0.55 -4.55 6.86
CA VAL A 70 -0.62 -5.96 7.28
C VAL A 70 0.10 -6.21 8.61
N PHE A 71 0.87 -5.24 9.07
CA PHE A 71 1.56 -5.24 10.35
C PHE A 71 0.93 -4.26 11.35
N SER A 72 0.99 -4.60 12.64
CA SER A 72 0.45 -3.76 13.73
C SER A 72 1.17 -2.42 13.86
N GLY A 73 2.46 -2.39 13.60
CA GLY A 73 3.32 -1.22 13.80
C GLY A 73 3.91 -1.10 15.21
N ILE A 74 3.95 -2.20 15.96
CA ILE A 74 4.53 -2.24 17.32
C ILE A 74 6.06 -2.29 17.25
N THR A 75 6.63 -3.12 16.37
CA THR A 75 8.07 -3.39 16.34
C THR A 75 8.83 -2.60 15.28
N GLY A 76 8.23 -2.37 14.11
CA GLY A 76 8.91 -1.81 12.94
C GLY A 76 9.88 -2.77 12.27
N GLU A 77 10.52 -2.28 11.20
CA GLU A 77 11.55 -3.01 10.45
C GLU A 77 11.10 -4.42 9.99
N TYR A 78 9.81 -4.56 9.66
CA TYR A 78 9.23 -5.84 9.25
C TYR A 78 9.82 -6.31 7.92
N LEU A 79 10.21 -7.58 7.88
CA LEU A 79 10.65 -8.29 6.68
C LEU A 79 9.47 -8.95 5.97
N GLU A 80 9.68 -9.43 4.75
CA GLU A 80 8.68 -10.19 4.00
C GLU A 80 8.19 -11.42 4.76
N SER A 81 9.09 -12.07 5.49
CA SER A 81 8.85 -13.25 6.33
C SER A 81 8.23 -12.94 7.69
N SER A 82 8.15 -11.66 8.10
CA SER A 82 7.56 -11.29 9.39
C SER A 82 6.09 -11.69 9.50
N PHE A 83 5.68 -12.10 10.72
CA PHE A 83 4.29 -12.46 10.98
C PHE A 83 3.36 -11.25 10.80
N GLN A 84 2.30 -11.44 10.03
CA GLN A 84 1.27 -10.41 9.77
C GLN A 84 0.31 -10.34 10.96
N ASP A 85 0.42 -9.27 11.74
CA ASP A 85 -0.26 -9.08 13.02
C ASP A 85 -1.23 -7.89 13.03
N ALA A 86 -1.77 -7.51 11.87
CA ALA A 86 -2.74 -6.41 11.77
C ALA A 86 -3.95 -6.63 12.67
N ILE A 87 -4.34 -5.59 13.39
CA ILE A 87 -5.46 -5.61 14.35
C ILE A 87 -6.76 -5.09 13.75
N ASP A 88 -6.70 -4.17 12.80
CA ASP A 88 -7.87 -3.54 12.16
C ASP A 88 -8.38 -4.34 10.94
N ILE A 89 -9.63 -4.08 10.55
CA ILE A 89 -10.29 -4.76 9.42
C ILE A 89 -9.59 -4.47 8.10
N TYR A 90 -9.03 -3.27 7.90
CA TYR A 90 -8.27 -2.96 6.70
C TYR A 90 -7.08 -3.90 6.54
N GLY A 91 -6.19 -3.94 7.52
CA GLY A 91 -5.02 -4.81 7.49
C GLY A 91 -5.40 -6.29 7.33
N LYS A 92 -6.35 -6.79 8.14
CA LYS A 92 -6.86 -8.17 8.06
C LYS A 92 -7.42 -8.51 6.68
N SER A 93 -8.19 -7.62 6.06
CA SER A 93 -8.73 -7.85 4.71
C SER A 93 -7.63 -7.86 3.65
N LYS A 94 -6.58 -7.02 3.79
CA LYS A 94 -5.42 -7.03 2.90
C LYS A 94 -4.59 -8.29 3.05
N ILE A 95 -4.39 -8.81 4.27
CA ILE A 95 -3.74 -10.11 4.53
C ILE A 95 -4.46 -11.23 3.77
N GLY A 96 -5.80 -11.29 3.85
CA GLY A 96 -6.56 -12.29 3.10
C GLY A 96 -6.36 -12.25 1.59
N GLY A 97 -6.08 -11.06 1.04
CA GLY A 97 -5.77 -10.89 -0.38
C GLY A 97 -4.32 -11.19 -0.77
N GLU A 98 -3.44 -11.47 0.18
CA GLU A 98 -2.02 -11.75 -0.09
C GLU A 98 -1.69 -13.25 -0.21
N ALA A 99 -2.68 -14.15 -0.10
CA ALA A 99 -2.46 -15.57 -0.36
C ALA A 99 -1.82 -15.75 -1.75
N VAL A 100 -0.62 -16.32 -1.75
CA VAL A 100 0.21 -16.45 -2.96
C VAL A 100 0.03 -17.79 -3.66
N ASN A 101 0.19 -17.78 -4.98
CA ASN A 101 0.36 -18.96 -5.82
C ASN A 101 1.50 -18.70 -6.82
N LEU A 102 1.76 -19.62 -7.73
CA LEU A 102 2.92 -19.56 -8.62
C LEU A 102 3.00 -18.31 -9.50
N ASN A 103 1.85 -17.77 -9.94
CA ASN A 103 1.79 -16.65 -10.88
C ASN A 103 1.44 -15.31 -10.18
N LYS A 104 1.40 -15.28 -8.86
CA LYS A 104 1.05 -14.09 -8.08
C LYS A 104 2.22 -13.48 -7.36
N TYR A 105 2.37 -12.17 -7.52
CA TYR A 105 3.37 -11.35 -6.87
C TYR A 105 2.71 -10.25 -6.05
N VAL A 106 3.01 -10.19 -4.77
CA VAL A 106 2.52 -9.16 -3.84
C VAL A 106 3.64 -8.17 -3.61
N LEU A 107 3.43 -6.90 -3.99
CA LEU A 107 4.37 -5.82 -3.73
C LEU A 107 3.87 -4.97 -2.57
N ARG A 108 4.44 -5.18 -1.38
CA ARG A 108 4.10 -4.40 -0.18
C ARG A 108 4.89 -3.12 -0.12
N GLY A 109 4.22 -2.03 0.16
CA GLY A 109 4.82 -0.74 0.45
C GLY A 109 3.78 0.22 1.00
N SER A 110 4.24 1.29 1.59
CA SER A 110 3.38 2.43 1.92
C SER A 110 3.53 3.47 0.82
N ILE A 111 2.41 3.94 0.28
CA ILE A 111 2.42 4.80 -0.91
C ILE A 111 1.81 6.14 -0.56
N VAL A 112 2.46 7.22 -0.98
CA VAL A 112 1.95 8.58 -0.86
C VAL A 112 1.93 9.27 -2.23
N GLY A 113 0.84 9.96 -2.53
CA GLY A 113 0.71 10.71 -3.78
C GLY A 113 -0.62 11.42 -3.89
N PRO A 114 -0.77 12.26 -4.92
CA PRO A 114 -2.04 12.92 -5.19
C PRO A 114 -3.11 11.90 -5.62
N GLU A 115 -4.33 12.15 -5.18
CA GLU A 115 -5.52 11.41 -5.60
C GLU A 115 -6.36 12.24 -6.55
N VAL A 116 -7.09 11.57 -7.42
CA VAL A 116 -8.08 12.21 -8.30
C VAL A 116 -9.37 12.47 -7.53
N GLY A 117 -9.89 13.67 -7.58
CA GLY A 117 -11.12 14.06 -6.89
C GLY A 117 -10.91 14.44 -5.42
N GLN A 118 -11.92 14.19 -4.58
CA GLN A 118 -11.88 14.45 -3.13
C GLN A 118 -11.18 13.29 -2.42
N GLY A 119 -9.86 13.20 -2.57
CA GLY A 119 -9.05 12.14 -1.97
C GLY A 119 -9.02 12.19 -0.44
N LYS A 120 -8.95 11.00 0.16
CA LYS A 120 -8.86 10.79 1.61
C LYS A 120 -7.44 10.41 2.08
N SER A 121 -6.46 10.47 1.15
CA SER A 121 -5.06 10.16 1.48
C SER A 121 -4.45 11.21 2.39
N LEU A 122 -3.32 10.84 3.01
CA LEU A 122 -2.57 11.71 3.89
C LEU A 122 -2.17 13.03 3.19
N LEU A 123 -1.75 12.96 1.92
CA LEU A 123 -1.35 14.15 1.18
C LEU A 123 -2.53 15.06 0.90
N ASN A 124 -3.64 14.54 0.37
CA ASN A 124 -4.83 15.35 0.08
C ASN A 124 -5.43 15.94 1.35
N TRP A 125 -5.48 15.16 2.45
CA TRP A 125 -5.87 15.69 3.76
C TRP A 125 -4.97 16.86 4.18
N PHE A 126 -3.63 16.71 4.07
CA PHE A 126 -2.70 17.77 4.46
C PHE A 126 -2.87 19.03 3.60
N LEU A 127 -3.04 18.88 2.28
CA LEU A 127 -3.26 20.01 1.38
C LEU A 127 -4.57 20.77 1.69
N SER A 128 -5.57 20.08 2.22
CA SER A 128 -6.82 20.72 2.64
C SER A 128 -6.70 21.55 3.93
N GLN A 129 -5.58 21.43 4.68
CA GLN A 129 -5.36 22.13 5.95
C GLN A 129 -4.74 23.54 5.79
N ASN A 130 -4.74 24.09 4.58
CA ASN A 130 -4.16 25.42 4.32
C ASN A 130 -4.67 26.50 5.29
N LYS A 131 -3.75 27.29 5.85
CA LYS A 131 -3.99 28.27 6.93
C LYS A 131 -4.45 27.65 8.27
N GLY A 132 -4.37 26.34 8.39
CA GLY A 132 -4.74 25.61 9.60
C GLY A 132 -3.56 25.24 10.48
N LYS A 133 -3.85 24.36 11.44
CA LYS A 133 -2.90 23.78 12.38
C LYS A 133 -3.08 22.25 12.39
N VAL A 134 -1.98 21.53 12.33
CA VAL A 134 -1.99 20.06 12.35
C VAL A 134 -0.93 19.51 13.31
N ASN A 135 -1.16 18.33 13.84
CA ASN A 135 -0.22 17.60 14.66
C ASN A 135 0.71 16.74 13.78
N GLY A 136 2.01 16.88 13.99
CA GLY A 136 3.04 16.05 13.39
C GLY A 136 3.65 15.12 14.44
N PHE A 137 3.39 13.82 14.31
CA PHE A 137 3.87 12.81 15.26
C PHE A 137 5.34 12.47 14.96
N ILE A 138 6.21 12.60 15.97
CA ILE A 138 7.64 12.28 15.85
C ILE A 138 7.95 10.80 16.07
N ASP A 139 7.05 10.10 16.71
CA ASP A 139 7.08 8.69 17.09
C ASP A 139 6.29 7.78 16.15
N HIS A 140 5.70 8.35 15.08
CA HIS A 140 5.14 7.60 13.97
C HIS A 140 6.17 7.50 12.86
N LYS A 141 6.81 6.34 12.75
CA LYS A 141 7.85 6.06 11.75
C LYS A 141 7.26 5.54 10.45
N TRP A 142 7.81 5.98 9.33
CA TRP A 142 7.35 5.65 8.00
C TRP A 142 8.49 5.62 6.98
N ASN A 143 8.48 4.65 6.09
CA ASN A 143 9.42 4.51 4.99
C ASN A 143 8.73 4.08 3.68
N GLY A 144 7.63 4.71 3.35
CA GLY A 144 6.96 4.49 2.07
C GLY A 144 7.61 5.24 0.92
N ILE A 145 7.02 5.19 -0.24
CA ILE A 145 7.47 5.87 -1.46
C ILE A 145 6.34 6.61 -2.16
N THR A 146 6.68 7.45 -3.12
CA THR A 146 5.66 8.14 -3.92
C THR A 146 4.99 7.18 -4.91
N THR A 147 3.72 7.46 -5.25
CA THR A 147 2.97 6.70 -6.28
C THR A 147 3.74 6.59 -7.58
N LEU A 148 4.41 7.69 -8.00
CA LEU A 148 5.20 7.69 -9.23
C LEU A 148 6.41 6.75 -9.15
N ASN A 149 7.15 6.76 -8.03
CA ASN A 149 8.30 5.88 -7.87
C ASN A 149 7.87 4.42 -7.78
N PHE A 150 6.76 4.14 -7.08
CA PHE A 150 6.20 2.79 -7.05
C PHE A 150 5.87 2.29 -8.46
N ALA A 151 5.17 3.12 -9.27
CA ALA A 151 4.84 2.77 -10.65
C ALA A 151 6.09 2.54 -11.53
N LYS A 152 7.15 3.36 -11.36
CA LYS A 152 8.43 3.16 -12.07
C LYS A 152 9.11 1.84 -11.69
N ILE A 153 9.08 1.47 -10.41
CA ILE A 153 9.64 0.20 -9.94
C ILE A 153 8.87 -0.97 -10.54
N VAL A 154 7.53 -0.96 -10.45
CA VAL A 154 6.68 -2.00 -11.06
C VAL A 154 6.92 -2.12 -12.56
N HIS A 155 6.99 -0.99 -13.29
CA HIS A 155 7.32 -0.99 -14.71
C HIS A 155 8.70 -1.59 -14.99
N GLY A 156 9.72 -1.25 -14.18
CA GLY A 156 11.05 -1.83 -14.28
C GLY A 156 11.07 -3.33 -14.06
N MET A 157 10.35 -3.82 -13.05
CA MET A 157 10.18 -5.25 -12.75
C MET A 157 9.54 -6.00 -13.91
N ILE A 158 8.48 -5.45 -14.51
CA ILE A 158 7.79 -6.02 -15.67
C ILE A 158 8.75 -6.09 -16.86
N LYS A 159 9.39 -4.95 -17.20
CA LYS A 159 10.30 -4.85 -18.36
C LYS A 159 11.48 -5.83 -18.28
N THR A 160 11.99 -6.09 -17.08
CA THR A 160 13.14 -6.98 -16.86
C THR A 160 12.73 -8.39 -16.45
N ASN A 161 11.43 -8.63 -16.29
CA ASN A 161 10.86 -9.87 -15.76
C ASN A 161 11.52 -10.31 -14.42
N ASN A 162 11.89 -9.33 -13.58
CA ASN A 162 12.63 -9.57 -12.34
C ASN A 162 11.66 -9.66 -11.14
N PHE A 163 11.09 -10.84 -10.95
CA PHE A 163 10.25 -11.19 -9.80
C PHE A 163 10.94 -12.29 -9.03
N LYS A 164 11.68 -11.94 -7.98
CA LYS A 164 12.50 -12.88 -7.21
C LYS A 164 11.66 -13.72 -6.23
N ASN A 165 10.70 -13.08 -5.57
CA ASN A 165 9.84 -13.70 -4.57
C ASN A 165 8.38 -13.34 -4.80
N ASN A 166 7.47 -14.21 -4.38
CA ASN A 166 6.03 -13.95 -4.48
C ASN A 166 5.57 -12.79 -3.59
N ILE A 167 6.26 -12.52 -2.49
CA ILE A 167 6.05 -11.33 -1.66
C ILE A 167 7.35 -10.53 -1.64
N GLN A 168 7.25 -9.24 -1.91
CA GLN A 168 8.40 -8.35 -1.93
C GLN A 168 8.04 -7.00 -1.34
N HIS A 169 8.91 -6.45 -0.49
CA HIS A 169 8.78 -5.10 0.01
C HIS A 169 9.41 -4.10 -0.95
N VAL A 170 8.69 -3.03 -1.23
CA VAL A 170 9.11 -1.91 -2.09
C VAL A 170 9.24 -0.68 -1.20
N VAL A 171 10.46 -0.45 -0.73
CA VAL A 171 10.76 0.56 0.30
C VAL A 171 12.05 1.30 0.00
N PRO A 172 12.23 2.55 0.48
CA PRO A 172 13.50 3.26 0.45
C PRO A 172 14.43 2.75 1.56
N LYS A 173 15.69 3.19 1.52
CA LYS A 173 16.69 2.86 2.54
C LYS A 173 16.46 3.52 3.89
N ASP A 174 15.90 4.71 3.86
CA ASP A 174 15.72 5.57 5.02
C ASP A 174 14.25 5.63 5.45
N GLU A 175 14.05 6.14 6.63
CA GLU A 175 12.76 6.38 7.24
C GLU A 175 12.59 7.84 7.63
N VAL A 176 11.36 8.26 7.74
CA VAL A 176 11.00 9.60 8.25
C VAL A 176 9.93 9.48 9.32
N SER A 177 9.85 10.47 10.21
CA SER A 177 8.69 10.60 11.07
C SER A 177 7.51 11.19 10.30
N LYS A 178 6.30 10.99 10.81
CA LYS A 178 5.12 11.66 10.24
C LYS A 178 5.23 13.18 10.31
N TYR A 179 5.90 13.71 11.34
CA TYR A 179 6.22 15.13 11.44
C TYR A 179 7.10 15.59 10.27
N ASP A 180 8.20 14.88 10.00
CA ASP A 180 9.12 15.25 8.92
C ASP A 180 8.45 15.12 7.54
N LEU A 181 7.63 14.09 7.33
CA LEU A 181 6.86 13.91 6.11
C LEU A 181 5.92 15.11 5.84
N LEU A 182 5.23 15.60 6.87
CA LEU A 182 4.38 16.79 6.74
C LEU A 182 5.19 18.05 6.46
N LEU A 183 6.42 18.18 7.00
CA LEU A 183 7.33 19.27 6.66
C LEU A 183 7.74 19.22 5.18
N TYR A 184 8.01 18.03 4.64
CA TYR A 184 8.28 17.87 3.21
C TYR A 184 7.07 18.31 2.37
N PHE A 185 5.86 17.88 2.72
CA PHE A 185 4.64 18.32 2.01
C PHE A 185 4.49 19.84 2.07
N LYS A 186 4.65 20.45 3.24
CA LYS A 186 4.60 21.91 3.40
C LYS A 186 5.57 22.59 2.45
N LYS A 187 6.82 22.12 2.42
CA LYS A 187 7.89 22.70 1.59
C LYS A 187 7.61 22.57 0.10
N PHE A 188 7.23 21.36 -0.37
CA PHE A 188 7.08 21.08 -1.80
C PHE A 188 5.79 21.63 -2.40
N PHE A 189 4.72 21.67 -1.63
CA PHE A 189 3.41 22.14 -2.11
C PHE A 189 3.11 23.60 -1.72
N GLY A 190 3.99 24.27 -0.98
CA GLY A 190 3.82 25.68 -0.61
C GLY A 190 2.62 25.95 0.29
N VAL A 191 2.19 24.95 1.10
CA VAL A 191 1.00 25.07 1.95
C VAL A 191 1.31 25.86 3.21
N ASP A 192 0.53 26.91 3.49
CA ASP A 192 0.64 27.68 4.74
C ASP A 192 -0.12 26.99 5.86
N VAL A 193 0.56 26.07 6.56
CA VAL A 193 0.03 25.32 7.69
C VAL A 193 1.01 25.33 8.85
N LYS A 194 0.52 25.46 10.09
CA LYS A 194 1.32 25.28 11.29
C LYS A 194 1.36 23.81 11.67
N ILE A 195 2.55 23.20 11.67
CA ILE A 195 2.74 21.80 12.07
C ILE A 195 3.31 21.79 13.49
N GLU A 196 2.56 21.23 14.44
CA GLU A 196 3.01 21.08 15.82
C GLU A 196 3.66 19.72 16.01
N LYS A 197 4.87 19.75 16.57
CA LYS A 197 5.64 18.55 16.90
C LYS A 197 5.08 17.95 18.18
N ILE A 198 4.56 16.72 18.09
CA ILE A 198 3.98 16.04 19.25
C ILE A 198 4.45 14.59 19.34
N ILE A 199 4.35 14.02 20.52
CA ILE A 199 4.45 12.57 20.79
C ILE A 199 3.03 12.05 20.89
N SER A 200 2.74 10.91 20.24
CA SER A 200 1.42 10.28 20.33
C SER A 200 1.25 9.52 21.64
N GLU A 201 0.02 9.19 21.98
CA GLU A 201 -0.29 8.29 23.09
C GLU A 201 0.24 6.87 22.83
N HIS A 202 0.23 6.44 21.56
CA HIS A 202 0.74 5.15 21.11
C HIS A 202 1.66 5.34 19.90
N ALA A 203 2.94 5.06 20.08
CA ALA A 203 3.91 5.08 19.00
C ALA A 203 3.55 4.06 17.93
N VAL A 204 3.77 4.39 16.66
CA VAL A 204 3.54 3.48 15.52
C VAL A 204 4.80 3.41 14.67
N ASN A 205 5.32 2.22 14.49
CA ASN A 205 6.44 1.96 13.60
C ASN A 205 6.07 0.83 12.62
N ARG A 206 5.59 1.19 11.42
CA ARG A 206 5.32 0.25 10.32
C ARG A 206 6.41 0.26 9.26
N THR A 207 7.62 0.66 9.62
CA THR A 207 8.73 0.59 8.67
C THR A 207 8.97 -0.84 8.23
N LEU A 208 9.24 -0.98 6.93
CA LEU A 208 9.56 -2.25 6.31
C LEU A 208 11.05 -2.31 6.03
N LYS A 209 11.63 -3.48 6.17
CA LYS A 209 12.90 -3.89 5.56
C LYS A 209 12.61 -4.87 4.42
N THR A 210 13.60 -5.15 3.61
CA THR A 210 13.45 -6.17 2.56
C THR A 210 14.61 -7.16 2.62
N GLU A 211 14.30 -8.44 2.42
CA GLU A 211 15.26 -9.51 2.19
C GLU A 211 15.89 -9.41 0.78
N ASN A 212 15.37 -8.50 -0.07
CA ASN A 212 15.85 -8.22 -1.41
C ASN A 212 16.61 -6.88 -1.44
N GLU A 213 17.90 -6.91 -1.17
CA GLU A 213 18.76 -5.72 -1.10
C GLU A 213 18.77 -4.87 -2.38
N ASP A 214 18.55 -5.46 -3.54
CA ASP A 214 18.51 -4.75 -4.82
C ASP A 214 17.30 -3.81 -4.96
N ALA A 215 16.22 -4.07 -4.25
CA ALA A 215 15.01 -3.26 -4.28
C ALA A 215 15.12 -1.97 -3.43
N ASN A 216 16.16 -1.85 -2.62
CA ASN A 216 16.27 -0.85 -1.56
C ASN A 216 17.34 0.21 -1.86
N LYS A 217 17.40 0.72 -3.10
CA LYS A 217 18.43 1.68 -3.52
C LYS A 217 17.99 3.14 -3.51
N THR A 218 16.69 3.40 -3.32
CA THR A 218 16.13 4.76 -3.33
C THR A 218 16.25 5.38 -1.94
N LEU A 219 16.69 6.65 -1.87
CA LEU A 219 16.66 7.50 -0.69
C LEU A 219 15.49 8.48 -0.78
N TRP A 220 15.08 8.98 0.36
CA TRP A 220 14.09 10.06 0.46
C TRP A 220 14.65 11.40 0.00
#